data_2285a007a48c4b31abe0727e5fc23b76
#
_entry.id   2285a007a48c4b31abe0727e5fc23b76
#
_cell.length_a   1.000
_cell.length_b   1.000
_cell.length_c   1.000
_cell.angle_alpha   90.00
_cell.angle_beta   90.00
_cell.angle_gamma   90.00
#
_symmetry.space_group_name_H-M   'P 1'
#
loop_
_entity.id
_entity.type
_entity.pdbx_description
1 polymer ?
#
loop_
_entity_poly.entity_id
_entity_poly.type
_entity_poly.pdbx_seq_one_letter_code
_entity_poly.pdbx_strand_id
1 'polypeptide(L)'
;PLKVMKWLFQPDAPLLFRPRLDPAQWRWALSFLGQCTSARAAHNIRQMVNLGTYSRSQLQALRNEAGIEYNHLEKGILHFYTNPAEFDGAMEPTRIMQDLGCDRQIIDADRAVELEPALKPIRNRIAGATYTSEDESGDARMFTQNLAKRCAEAGVEFRYGTEILSFERAGERVLGI
;
A
#
# COMPACT_ATOMS: atom_id res chain seq x y z
N PRO A 1 -14.79 6.15 -11.28
CA PRO A 1 -14.89 5.17 -12.39
C PRO A 1 -14.52 5.76 -13.74
N LEU A 2 -14.96 7.00 -14.07
CA LEU A 2 -14.71 7.63 -15.39
C LEU A 2 -13.21 7.89 -15.67
N LYS A 3 -12.39 8.18 -14.66
CA LYS A 3 -10.93 8.32 -14.83
C LYS A 3 -10.28 7.00 -15.26
N VAL A 4 -10.74 5.88 -14.72
CA VAL A 4 -10.23 4.54 -15.07
C VAL A 4 -10.52 4.22 -16.54
N MET A 5 -11.70 4.58 -17.04
CA MET A 5 -12.03 4.41 -18.46
C MET A 5 -11.09 5.21 -19.38
N LYS A 6 -10.68 6.42 -18.97
CA LYS A 6 -9.68 7.21 -19.73
C LYS A 6 -8.30 6.55 -19.73
N TRP A 7 -7.90 5.94 -18.60
CA TRP A 7 -6.61 5.26 -18.46
C TRP A 7 -6.49 4.02 -19.35
N LEU A 8 -7.59 3.36 -19.69
CA LEU A 8 -7.58 2.20 -20.60
C LEU A 8 -7.06 2.52 -22.00
N PHE A 9 -7.08 3.81 -22.38
CA PHE A 9 -6.64 4.29 -23.68
C PHE A 9 -5.31 5.08 -23.63
N GLN A 10 -4.65 5.13 -22.46
CA GLN A 10 -3.38 5.84 -22.28
C GLN A 10 -2.23 4.83 -22.13
N PRO A 11 -1.17 4.90 -22.98
CA PRO A 11 -0.04 3.96 -22.92
C PRO A 11 0.70 3.99 -21.58
N ASP A 12 0.78 5.16 -20.92
CA ASP A 12 1.50 5.40 -19.68
C ASP A 12 0.62 5.31 -18.44
N ALA A 13 -0.59 4.74 -18.55
CA ALA A 13 -1.49 4.63 -17.42
C ALA A 13 -0.99 3.60 -16.40
N PRO A 14 -1.19 3.85 -15.10
CA PRO A 14 -0.77 2.93 -14.04
C PRO A 14 -1.55 1.61 -14.03
N LEU A 15 -2.63 1.50 -14.82
CA LEU A 15 -3.46 0.32 -14.95
C LEU A 15 -3.40 -0.22 -16.37
N LEU A 16 -2.78 -1.39 -16.54
CA LEU A 16 -2.82 -2.15 -17.79
C LEU A 16 -3.97 -3.15 -17.72
N PHE A 17 -5.04 -2.88 -18.48
CA PHE A 17 -6.15 -3.82 -18.64
C PHE A 17 -6.14 -4.42 -20.05
N ARG A 18 -5.89 -5.72 -20.14
CA ARG A 18 -5.96 -6.48 -21.41
C ARG A 18 -7.25 -7.28 -21.42
N PRO A 19 -8.28 -6.87 -22.21
CA PRO A 19 -9.52 -7.64 -22.32
C PRO A 19 -9.26 -9.04 -22.82
N ARG A 20 -9.82 -10.04 -22.18
CA ARG A 20 -9.79 -11.44 -22.60
C ARG A 20 -11.21 -11.97 -22.71
N LEU A 21 -11.43 -13.00 -23.52
CA LEU A 21 -12.70 -13.73 -23.58
C LEU A 21 -12.78 -14.74 -22.40
N ASP A 22 -12.58 -14.21 -21.18
CA ASP A 22 -12.60 -14.99 -19.95
C ASP A 22 -13.74 -14.47 -19.05
N PRO A 23 -14.79 -15.26 -18.82
CA PRO A 23 -15.91 -14.86 -17.95
C PRO A 23 -15.47 -14.49 -16.53
N ALA A 24 -14.39 -15.08 -16.01
CA ALA A 24 -13.88 -14.77 -14.68
C ALA A 24 -13.33 -13.34 -14.62
N GLN A 25 -12.61 -12.89 -15.65
CA GLN A 25 -12.12 -11.50 -15.76
C GLN A 25 -13.27 -10.50 -15.74
N TRP A 26 -14.34 -10.75 -16.48
CA TRP A 26 -15.49 -9.84 -16.56
C TRP A 26 -16.30 -9.82 -15.27
N ARG A 27 -16.48 -10.98 -14.62
CA ARG A 27 -17.13 -11.08 -13.31
C ARG A 27 -16.34 -10.26 -12.28
N TRP A 28 -15.01 -10.39 -12.26
CA TRP A 28 -14.15 -9.61 -11.40
C TRP A 28 -14.27 -8.11 -11.68
N ALA A 29 -14.23 -7.70 -12.95
CA ALA A 29 -14.33 -6.28 -13.34
C ALA A 29 -15.66 -5.67 -12.90
N LEU A 30 -16.78 -6.37 -13.10
CA LEU A 30 -18.10 -5.92 -12.66
C LEU A 30 -18.18 -5.82 -11.13
N SER A 31 -17.64 -6.80 -10.41
CA SER A 31 -17.57 -6.79 -8.94
C SER A 31 -16.72 -5.60 -8.45
N PHE A 32 -15.58 -5.34 -9.09
CA PHE A 32 -14.73 -4.20 -8.77
C PHE A 32 -15.47 -2.87 -8.98
N LEU A 33 -16.14 -2.69 -10.11
CA LEU A 33 -16.94 -1.48 -10.37
C LEU A 33 -18.04 -1.28 -9.31
N GLY A 34 -18.68 -2.35 -8.85
CA GLY A 34 -19.65 -2.32 -7.77
C GLY A 34 -19.07 -1.87 -6.42
N GLN A 35 -17.75 -1.99 -6.22
CA GLN A 35 -17.06 -1.48 -5.03
C GLN A 35 -16.66 0.01 -5.14
N CYS A 36 -16.70 0.60 -6.34
CA CYS A 36 -16.27 1.99 -6.59
C CYS A 36 -17.35 3.02 -6.18
N THR A 37 -17.93 2.90 -4.99
CA THR A 37 -18.86 3.87 -4.41
C THR A 37 -18.24 4.61 -3.23
N SER A 38 -18.66 5.83 -2.94
CA SER A 38 -18.11 6.63 -1.84
C SER A 38 -18.26 5.94 -0.48
N ALA A 39 -19.42 5.30 -0.23
CA ALA A 39 -19.67 4.58 1.02
C ALA A 39 -18.73 3.36 1.18
N ARG A 40 -18.52 2.60 0.10
CA ARG A 40 -17.59 1.46 0.13
C ARG A 40 -16.14 1.91 0.22
N ALA A 41 -15.78 3.02 -0.44
CA ALA A 41 -14.46 3.61 -0.33
C ALA A 41 -14.15 4.00 1.13
N ALA A 42 -15.06 4.69 1.82
CA ALA A 42 -14.89 5.04 3.24
C ALA A 42 -14.77 3.80 4.14
N HIS A 43 -15.60 2.76 3.89
CA HIS A 43 -15.48 1.48 4.61
C HIS A 43 -14.12 0.82 4.37
N ASN A 44 -13.66 0.76 3.12
CA ASN A 44 -12.38 0.14 2.76
C ASN A 44 -11.20 0.90 3.37
N ILE A 45 -11.23 2.24 3.35
CA ILE A 45 -10.20 3.07 4.00
C ILE A 45 -10.08 2.69 5.48
N ARG A 46 -11.21 2.55 6.19
CA ARG A 46 -11.22 2.16 7.60
C ARG A 46 -10.56 0.81 7.82
N GLN A 47 -10.90 -0.20 7.01
CA GLN A 47 -10.29 -1.53 7.12
C GLN A 47 -8.79 -1.50 6.82
N MET A 48 -8.38 -0.72 5.81
CA MET A 48 -6.97 -0.57 5.45
C MET A 48 -6.17 0.15 6.53
N VAL A 49 -6.71 1.21 7.13
CA VAL A 49 -6.03 1.92 8.24
C VAL A 49 -5.85 0.98 9.44
N ASN A 50 -6.92 0.27 9.84
CA ASN A 50 -6.83 -0.68 10.95
C ASN A 50 -5.79 -1.77 10.70
N LEU A 51 -5.81 -2.37 9.50
CA LEU A 51 -4.85 -3.42 9.13
C LEU A 51 -3.43 -2.85 9.01
N GLY A 52 -3.28 -1.66 8.42
CA GLY A 52 -1.99 -0.99 8.25
C GLY A 52 -1.34 -0.64 9.58
N THR A 53 -2.11 -0.07 10.51
CA THR A 53 -1.62 0.25 11.86
C THR A 53 -1.20 -1.01 12.62
N TYR A 54 -2.01 -2.06 12.57
CA TYR A 54 -1.66 -3.35 13.17
C TYR A 54 -0.40 -3.94 12.52
N SER A 55 -0.34 -3.97 11.19
CA SER A 55 0.81 -4.50 10.44
C SER A 55 2.10 -3.75 10.77
N ARG A 56 2.04 -2.41 10.86
CA ARG A 56 3.19 -1.58 11.24
C ARG A 56 3.70 -1.95 12.63
N SER A 57 2.81 -2.06 13.62
CA SER A 57 3.21 -2.42 14.99
C SER A 57 3.86 -3.83 15.04
N GLN A 58 3.33 -4.78 14.28
CA GLN A 58 3.90 -6.13 14.20
C GLN A 58 5.25 -6.14 13.48
N LEU A 59 5.41 -5.35 12.42
CA LEU A 59 6.67 -5.21 11.69
C LEU A 59 7.77 -4.63 12.59
N GLN A 60 7.46 -3.57 13.36
CA GLN A 60 8.38 -2.94 14.30
C GLN A 60 8.78 -3.91 15.41
N ALA A 61 7.82 -4.63 15.98
CA ALA A 61 8.08 -5.64 17.01
C ALA A 61 9.00 -6.76 16.48
N LEU A 62 8.67 -7.32 15.30
CA LEU A 62 9.45 -8.37 14.66
C LEU A 62 10.86 -7.90 14.30
N ARG A 63 10.99 -6.68 13.75
CA ARG A 63 12.30 -6.08 13.45
C ARG A 63 13.19 -6.01 14.69
N ASN A 64 12.63 -5.51 15.79
CA ASN A 64 13.37 -5.34 17.04
C ASN A 64 13.72 -6.69 17.68
N GLU A 65 12.78 -7.64 17.70
CA GLU A 65 12.98 -8.96 18.29
C GLU A 65 13.98 -9.82 17.50
N ALA A 66 13.83 -9.86 16.17
CA ALA A 66 14.65 -10.71 15.31
C ALA A 66 15.93 -10.03 14.81
N GLY A 67 16.11 -8.73 15.06
CA GLY A 67 17.28 -7.96 14.60
C GLY A 67 17.41 -7.97 13.08
N ILE A 68 16.31 -7.73 12.36
CA ILE A 68 16.29 -7.77 10.89
C ILE A 68 16.72 -6.42 10.33
N GLU A 69 17.84 -6.40 9.62
CA GLU A 69 18.35 -5.24 8.90
C GLU A 69 17.83 -5.24 7.46
N TYR A 70 17.23 -4.11 7.01
CA TYR A 70 16.68 -3.99 5.65
C TYR A 70 16.69 -2.54 5.13
N ASN A 71 17.69 -1.74 5.53
CA ASN A 71 17.83 -0.34 5.15
C ASN A 71 16.56 0.49 5.49
N HIS A 72 15.93 0.20 6.62
CA HIS A 72 14.72 0.91 7.03
C HIS A 72 15.01 2.36 7.41
N LEU A 73 14.05 3.22 7.10
CA LEU A 73 14.07 4.65 7.44
C LEU A 73 12.74 5.02 8.08
N GLU A 74 12.80 5.60 9.28
CA GLU A 74 11.66 6.09 10.08
C GLU A 74 11.52 7.61 9.92
N LYS A 75 11.43 8.09 8.68
CA LYS A 75 11.36 9.53 8.36
C LYS A 75 10.00 9.97 7.85
N GLY A 76 9.00 9.09 7.95
CA GLY A 76 7.70 9.33 7.38
C GLY A 76 7.66 9.25 5.86
N ILE A 77 6.47 9.43 5.31
CA ILE A 77 6.23 9.46 3.86
C ILE A 77 5.56 10.78 3.49
N LEU A 78 6.17 11.49 2.54
CA LEU A 78 5.68 12.73 1.98
C LEU A 78 5.05 12.48 0.60
N HIS A 79 3.78 12.85 0.43
CA HIS A 79 3.10 12.90 -0.85
C HIS A 79 2.87 14.36 -1.24
N PHE A 80 3.48 14.85 -2.30
CA PHE A 80 3.25 16.19 -2.81
C PHE A 80 2.42 16.17 -4.09
N TYR A 81 1.66 17.22 -4.31
CA TYR A 81 0.74 17.38 -5.43
C TYR A 81 1.12 18.64 -6.21
N THR A 82 1.21 18.50 -7.54
CA THR A 82 1.43 19.64 -8.45
C THR A 82 0.14 20.09 -9.13
N ASN A 83 -0.94 19.30 -9.00
CA ASN A 83 -2.25 19.60 -9.51
C ASN A 83 -3.21 19.95 -8.35
N PRO A 84 -3.76 21.19 -8.29
CA PRO A 84 -4.68 21.58 -7.21
C PRO A 84 -5.89 20.66 -7.06
N ALA A 85 -6.50 20.19 -8.16
CA ALA A 85 -7.66 19.31 -8.10
C ALA A 85 -7.33 17.92 -7.52
N GLU A 86 -6.09 17.44 -7.68
CA GLU A 86 -5.63 16.20 -7.05
C GLU A 86 -5.38 16.40 -5.56
N PHE A 87 -4.82 17.55 -5.20
CA PHE A 87 -4.63 17.93 -3.80
C PHE A 87 -5.98 18.06 -3.07
N ASP A 88 -6.95 18.78 -3.67
CA ASP A 88 -8.31 18.89 -3.12
C ASP A 88 -8.97 17.50 -2.96
N GLY A 89 -8.76 16.61 -3.93
CA GLY A 89 -9.24 15.23 -3.87
C GLY A 89 -8.60 14.36 -2.79
N ALA A 90 -7.46 14.75 -2.25
CA ALA A 90 -6.79 14.06 -1.15
C ALA A 90 -7.30 14.49 0.24
N MET A 91 -8.04 15.62 0.34
CA MET A 91 -8.48 16.17 1.62
C MET A 91 -9.41 15.25 2.39
N GLU A 92 -10.48 14.79 1.73
CA GLU A 92 -11.49 13.94 2.37
C GLU A 92 -10.94 12.58 2.81
N PRO A 93 -10.19 11.83 1.96
CA PRO A 93 -9.50 10.62 2.41
C PRO A 93 -8.55 10.87 3.59
N THR A 94 -7.83 11.99 3.60
CA THR A 94 -6.92 12.33 4.70
C THR A 94 -7.68 12.55 6.01
N ARG A 95 -8.81 13.27 5.99
CA ARG A 95 -9.64 13.45 7.18
C ARG A 95 -10.17 12.13 7.73
N ILE A 96 -10.66 11.25 6.85
CA ILE A 96 -11.11 9.91 7.25
C ILE A 96 -9.98 9.13 7.93
N MET A 97 -8.74 9.21 7.41
CA MET A 97 -7.58 8.57 8.03
C MET A 97 -7.25 9.18 9.40
N GLN A 98 -7.30 10.52 9.53
CA GLN A 98 -7.09 11.22 10.81
C GLN A 98 -8.14 10.83 11.86
N ASP A 99 -9.41 10.75 11.48
CA ASP A 99 -10.51 10.31 12.36
C ASP A 99 -10.32 8.86 12.85
N LEU A 100 -9.53 8.07 12.12
CA LEU A 100 -9.16 6.70 12.48
C LEU A 100 -7.83 6.62 13.26
N GLY A 101 -7.24 7.77 13.62
CA GLY A 101 -6.01 7.84 14.40
C GLY A 101 -4.73 7.73 13.58
N CYS A 102 -4.79 7.84 12.25
CA CYS A 102 -3.60 7.91 11.42
C CYS A 102 -2.95 9.29 11.55
N ASP A 103 -1.64 9.35 11.83
CA ASP A 103 -0.87 10.58 11.90
C ASP A 103 -0.53 11.10 10.49
N ARG A 104 -1.58 11.46 9.75
CA ARG A 104 -1.44 12.04 8.42
C ARG A 104 -1.83 13.51 8.45
N GLN A 105 -0.91 14.38 8.06
CA GLN A 105 -1.04 15.83 8.10
C GLN A 105 -1.20 16.40 6.69
N ILE A 106 -2.03 17.43 6.57
CA ILE A 106 -2.10 18.25 5.37
C ILE A 106 -1.14 19.41 5.58
N ILE A 107 -0.21 19.61 4.66
CA ILE A 107 0.85 20.60 4.77
C ILE A 107 0.95 21.42 3.48
N ASP A 108 1.51 22.61 3.59
CA ASP A 108 1.78 23.51 2.46
C ASP A 108 3.11 23.18 1.76
N ALA A 109 3.39 23.91 0.69
CA ALA A 109 4.60 23.74 -0.11
C ALA A 109 5.88 24.10 0.65
N ASP A 110 5.83 25.06 1.58
CA ASP A 110 7.01 25.47 2.36
C ASP A 110 7.39 24.36 3.34
N ARG A 111 6.40 23.83 4.04
CA ARG A 111 6.63 22.71 4.94
C ARG A 111 7.09 21.45 4.22
N ALA A 112 6.57 21.20 3.00
CA ALA A 112 7.03 20.07 2.17
C ALA A 112 8.51 20.20 1.79
N VAL A 113 8.98 21.42 1.45
CA VAL A 113 10.39 21.70 1.15
C VAL A 113 11.29 21.64 2.39
N GLU A 114 10.78 21.99 3.58
CA GLU A 114 11.53 21.80 4.83
C GLU A 114 11.77 20.30 5.12
N LEU A 115 10.78 19.46 4.89
CA LEU A 115 10.87 18.01 5.09
C LEU A 115 11.76 17.35 4.01
N GLU A 116 11.65 17.80 2.76
CA GLU A 116 12.40 17.27 1.62
C GLU A 116 13.01 18.44 0.81
N PRO A 117 14.24 18.87 1.13
CA PRO A 117 14.90 19.99 0.47
C PRO A 117 15.12 19.82 -1.03
N ALA A 118 15.10 18.57 -1.55
CA ALA A 118 15.21 18.30 -2.98
C ALA A 118 14.00 18.85 -3.78
N LEU A 119 12.89 19.17 -3.11
CA LEU A 119 11.71 19.77 -3.72
C LEU A 119 11.84 21.28 -3.96
N LYS A 120 12.87 21.94 -3.41
CA LYS A 120 13.09 23.40 -3.52
C LYS A 120 13.01 23.93 -4.96
N PRO A 121 13.59 23.29 -5.99
CA PRO A 121 13.52 23.77 -7.37
C PRO A 121 12.10 23.82 -7.96
N ILE A 122 11.18 23.03 -7.43
CA ILE A 122 9.79 22.92 -7.91
C ILE A 122 8.76 23.46 -6.91
N ARG A 123 9.21 24.13 -5.83
CA ARG A 123 8.33 24.61 -4.76
C ARG A 123 7.12 25.41 -5.28
N ASN A 124 7.32 26.29 -6.25
CA ASN A 124 6.25 27.10 -6.84
C ASN A 124 5.24 26.31 -7.69
N ARG A 125 5.50 25.03 -7.97
CA ARG A 125 4.60 24.12 -8.67
C ARG A 125 3.85 23.22 -7.71
N ILE A 126 4.20 23.20 -6.43
CA ILE A 126 3.55 22.35 -5.41
C ILE A 126 2.28 23.05 -4.96
N ALA A 127 1.12 22.42 -5.21
CA ALA A 127 -0.20 22.88 -4.76
C ALA A 127 -0.42 22.62 -3.27
N GLY A 128 0.24 21.61 -2.72
CA GLY A 128 0.21 21.19 -1.33
C GLY A 128 0.73 19.77 -1.19
N ALA A 129 0.77 19.27 0.04
CA ALA A 129 1.26 17.92 0.33
C ALA A 129 0.51 17.28 1.50
N THR A 130 0.68 15.96 1.64
CA THR A 130 0.32 15.22 2.85
C THR A 130 1.55 14.50 3.38
N TYR A 131 1.70 14.48 4.69
CA TYR A 131 2.83 13.85 5.37
C TYR A 131 2.32 12.94 6.48
N THR A 132 2.85 11.72 6.54
CA THR A 132 2.56 10.75 7.60
C THR A 132 3.88 10.43 8.31
N SER A 133 4.08 10.97 9.51
CA SER A 133 5.36 10.91 10.22
C SER A 133 5.71 9.51 10.71
N GLU A 134 4.69 8.71 11.02
CA GLU A 134 4.86 7.34 11.51
C GLU A 134 5.09 6.29 10.42
N ASP A 135 5.00 6.67 9.14
CA ASP A 135 5.28 5.75 8.04
C ASP A 135 6.78 5.51 7.89
N GLU A 136 7.11 4.32 7.45
CA GLU A 136 8.49 3.85 7.27
C GLU A 136 8.71 3.38 5.84
N SER A 137 9.96 3.40 5.41
CA SER A 137 10.39 2.78 4.16
C SER A 137 11.53 1.81 4.41
N GLY A 138 11.73 0.85 3.49
CA GLY A 138 12.81 -0.11 3.58
C GLY A 138 12.87 -1.01 2.36
N ASP A 139 13.92 -1.83 2.28
CA ASP A 139 14.11 -2.80 1.21
C ASP A 139 13.33 -4.09 1.50
N ALA A 140 12.19 -4.26 0.82
CA ALA A 140 11.31 -5.42 1.00
C ALA A 140 11.99 -6.75 0.63
N ARG A 141 12.91 -6.75 -0.36
CA ARG A 141 13.67 -7.95 -0.73
C ARG A 141 14.64 -8.33 0.38
N MET A 142 15.41 -7.37 0.87
CA MET A 142 16.37 -7.59 1.96
C MET A 142 15.65 -8.07 3.22
N PHE A 143 14.51 -7.44 3.57
CA PHE A 143 13.66 -7.88 4.68
C PHE A 143 13.25 -9.35 4.54
N THR A 144 12.70 -9.73 3.37
CA THR A 144 12.21 -11.09 3.12
C THR A 144 13.35 -12.12 3.19
N GLN A 145 14.52 -11.80 2.61
CA GLN A 145 15.68 -12.68 2.65
C GLN A 145 16.22 -12.86 4.07
N ASN A 146 16.34 -11.77 4.83
CA ASN A 146 16.83 -11.83 6.20
C ASN A 146 15.84 -12.52 7.15
N LEU A 147 14.54 -12.31 6.96
CA LEU A 147 13.51 -13.02 7.69
C LEU A 147 13.56 -14.54 7.40
N ALA A 148 13.66 -14.92 6.12
CA ALA A 148 13.80 -16.33 5.74
C ALA A 148 15.03 -16.98 6.37
N LYS A 149 16.16 -16.27 6.44
CA LYS A 149 17.36 -16.74 7.12
C LYS A 149 17.10 -16.97 8.62
N ARG A 150 16.48 -16.02 9.31
CA ARG A 150 16.11 -16.16 10.73
C ARG A 150 15.16 -17.33 10.96
N CYS A 151 14.17 -17.52 10.10
CA CYS A 151 13.28 -18.66 10.17
C CYS A 151 14.02 -19.99 10.01
N ALA A 152 14.96 -20.08 9.07
CA ALA A 152 15.78 -21.28 8.85
C ALA A 152 16.67 -21.58 10.08
N GLU A 153 17.28 -20.55 10.69
CA GLU A 153 18.05 -20.66 11.93
C GLU A 153 17.17 -21.16 13.11
N ALA A 154 15.87 -20.82 13.09
CA ALA A 154 14.87 -21.30 14.05
C ALA A 154 14.28 -22.68 13.72
N GLY A 155 14.79 -23.36 12.66
CA GLY A 155 14.37 -24.72 12.28
C GLY A 155 13.25 -24.80 11.26
N VAL A 156 12.84 -23.70 10.62
CA VAL A 156 11.85 -23.72 9.53
C VAL A 156 12.50 -24.28 8.26
N GLU A 157 11.88 -25.32 7.69
CA GLU A 157 12.31 -25.90 6.40
C GLU A 157 11.65 -25.16 5.25
N PHE A 158 12.47 -24.65 4.30
CA PHE A 158 12.01 -24.01 3.07
C PHE A 158 12.15 -24.96 1.89
N ARG A 159 11.06 -25.21 1.18
CA ARG A 159 11.02 -26.05 -0.03
C ARG A 159 10.80 -25.17 -1.25
N TYR A 160 11.88 -24.60 -1.77
CA TYR A 160 11.86 -23.77 -2.97
C TYR A 160 11.67 -24.62 -4.24
N GLY A 161 11.11 -24.02 -5.29
CA GLY A 161 10.90 -24.71 -6.57
C GLY A 161 9.82 -25.79 -6.51
N THR A 162 8.99 -25.81 -5.46
CA THR A 162 7.91 -26.77 -5.26
C THR A 162 6.57 -26.11 -5.59
N GLU A 163 5.86 -26.66 -6.58
CA GLU A 163 4.52 -26.23 -6.96
C GLU A 163 3.47 -27.01 -6.15
N ILE A 164 2.54 -26.27 -5.54
CA ILE A 164 1.39 -26.87 -4.87
C ILE A 164 0.30 -27.10 -5.92
N LEU A 165 0.02 -28.35 -6.25
CA LEU A 165 -0.97 -28.72 -7.27
C LEU A 165 -2.39 -28.76 -6.72
N SER A 166 -2.59 -29.24 -5.49
CA SER A 166 -3.90 -29.35 -4.87
C SER A 166 -3.81 -29.44 -3.35
N PHE A 167 -4.96 -29.31 -2.70
CA PHE A 167 -5.10 -29.56 -1.27
C PHE A 167 -5.87 -30.86 -1.05
N GLU A 168 -5.34 -31.75 -0.22
CA GLU A 168 -6.10 -32.89 0.28
C GLU A 168 -7.14 -32.42 1.30
N ARG A 169 -8.40 -32.78 1.10
CA ARG A 169 -9.52 -32.31 1.91
C ARG A 169 -10.38 -33.45 2.42
N ALA A 170 -10.84 -33.33 3.67
CA ALA A 170 -11.97 -34.09 4.21
C ALA A 170 -13.08 -33.12 4.60
N GLY A 171 -14.08 -32.93 3.74
CA GLY A 171 -15.09 -31.88 3.87
C GLY A 171 -14.47 -30.49 3.80
N GLU A 172 -14.67 -29.67 4.84
CA GLU A 172 -14.10 -28.30 4.93
C GLU A 172 -12.68 -28.27 5.51
N ARG A 173 -12.17 -29.38 5.99
CA ARG A 173 -10.85 -29.46 6.62
C ARG A 173 -9.78 -29.82 5.60
N VAL A 174 -8.70 -29.04 5.55
CA VAL A 174 -7.48 -29.37 4.80
C VAL A 174 -6.64 -30.35 5.63
N LEU A 175 -6.25 -31.47 5.02
CA LEU A 175 -5.44 -32.51 5.65
C LEU A 175 -3.97 -32.48 5.21
N GLY A 176 -3.69 -31.99 4.00
CA GLY A 176 -2.35 -31.94 3.43
C GLY A 176 -2.31 -31.21 2.09
N ILE A 177 -1.12 -31.11 1.52
CA ILE A 177 -0.77 -30.56 0.21
C ILE A 177 0.10 -31.54 -0.54
#